data_cc1a7a387bbddf1976cc641420c47ebf
#
_entry.id   cc1a7a387bbddf1976cc641420c47ebf
#
_cell.length_a   1.000
_cell.length_b   1.000
_cell.length_c   1.000
_cell.angle_alpha   90.00
_cell.angle_beta   90.00
_cell.angle_gamma   90.00
#
_symmetry.space_group_name_H-M   'P 1'
#
loop_
_entity.id
_entity.type
_entity.pdbx_description
1 polymer ?
#
loop_
_entity_poly.entity_id
_entity_poly.type
_entity_poly.pdbx_seq_one_letter_code
_entity_poly.pdbx_strand_id
1 'polypeptide(L)'
;MSKLRVGVIGVGAFGEVHVATYQSLPEVEIVAISDSRPERLEEVGEKYRVKGRHLDFRELCARRDIELISVVTQESAHLAPVLAAVKERKPVVLEKPIATSVEDGEQMIAAATEAGVFLMVGHILRFENKYATVKSWISEGRLGNVVSMHARRNRPKKLYKVYGDRIHGILVNSIHDIDICLWYAGAPVSKVHAFTRNIQGGGNPDVNWSFLEFSSGAVACIESHWLIPDESLIVTNDALQVFGTRAVADLHLVPSELALWSEGGYEPINVSYDAWFNGQVRGAMKEEIGYFVDCVRQGRPPEIIRAEEALSALKVALALVRSSQEGREVTLA
;
A
#
# COMPACT_ATOMS: atom_id res chain seq x y z
N MET A 1 -17.52 -16.34 -19.84
CA MET A 1 -17.28 -14.87 -19.89
C MET A 1 -15.88 -14.61 -20.42
N SER A 2 -15.67 -13.53 -21.18
CA SER A 2 -14.32 -13.11 -21.63
C SER A 2 -13.46 -12.75 -20.42
N LYS A 3 -12.16 -12.97 -20.54
CA LYS A 3 -11.21 -12.51 -19.52
C LYS A 3 -11.08 -10.98 -19.56
N LEU A 4 -10.92 -10.33 -18.40
CA LEU A 4 -10.57 -8.92 -18.30
C LEU A 4 -9.11 -8.75 -18.72
N ARG A 5 -8.83 -7.85 -19.66
CA ARG A 5 -7.50 -7.63 -20.23
C ARG A 5 -6.81 -6.48 -19.50
N VAL A 6 -5.65 -6.80 -18.90
CA VAL A 6 -4.94 -5.90 -17.97
C VAL A 6 -3.59 -5.50 -18.55
N GLY A 7 -3.22 -4.23 -18.33
CA GLY A 7 -1.88 -3.70 -18.52
C GLY A 7 -1.22 -3.35 -17.18
N VAL A 8 0.09 -3.58 -17.04
CA VAL A 8 0.86 -3.22 -15.84
C VAL A 8 1.97 -2.26 -16.20
N ILE A 9 2.00 -1.09 -15.55
CA ILE A 9 3.01 -0.04 -15.73
C ILE A 9 3.94 -0.01 -14.51
N GLY A 10 5.24 -0.20 -14.75
CA GLY A 10 6.25 -0.41 -13.72
C GLY A 10 6.30 -1.89 -13.32
N VAL A 11 7.28 -2.63 -13.85
CA VAL A 11 7.47 -4.06 -13.55
C VAL A 11 8.75 -4.29 -12.72
N GLY A 12 9.03 -3.37 -11.79
CA GLY A 12 10.03 -3.55 -10.73
C GLY A 12 9.71 -4.76 -9.84
N ALA A 13 10.38 -4.89 -8.70
CA ALA A 13 10.16 -6.01 -7.78
C ALA A 13 8.67 -6.14 -7.37
N PHE A 14 8.03 -5.03 -7.01
CA PHE A 14 6.63 -5.05 -6.59
C PHE A 14 5.66 -5.15 -7.78
N GLY A 15 5.98 -4.52 -8.92
CA GLY A 15 5.19 -4.68 -10.14
C GLY A 15 5.18 -6.10 -10.67
N GLU A 16 6.25 -6.85 -10.47
CA GLU A 16 6.27 -8.28 -10.78
C GLU A 16 5.31 -9.08 -9.90
N VAL A 17 5.14 -8.70 -8.62
CA VAL A 17 4.11 -9.31 -7.74
C VAL A 17 2.71 -9.04 -8.30
N HIS A 18 2.44 -7.83 -8.81
CA HIS A 18 1.17 -7.53 -9.49
C HIS A 18 0.96 -8.42 -10.72
N VAL A 19 1.98 -8.57 -11.59
CA VAL A 19 1.93 -9.46 -12.76
C VAL A 19 1.61 -10.90 -12.34
N ALA A 20 2.32 -11.43 -11.35
CA ALA A 20 2.09 -12.78 -10.83
C ALA A 20 0.69 -12.95 -10.23
N THR A 21 0.21 -11.91 -9.52
CA THR A 21 -1.13 -11.93 -8.92
C THR A 21 -2.21 -11.96 -9.99
N TYR A 22 -2.13 -11.10 -11.00
CA TYR A 22 -3.06 -11.14 -12.14
C TYR A 22 -3.06 -12.48 -12.86
N GLN A 23 -1.89 -13.11 -13.06
CA GLN A 23 -1.82 -14.46 -13.63
C GLN A 23 -2.50 -15.53 -12.78
N SER A 24 -2.62 -15.32 -11.47
CA SER A 24 -3.28 -16.23 -10.56
C SER A 24 -4.81 -16.10 -10.57
N LEU A 25 -5.35 -15.10 -11.26
CA LEU A 25 -6.79 -14.83 -11.40
C LEU A 25 -7.29 -15.42 -12.74
N PRO A 26 -8.13 -16.47 -12.74
CA PRO A 26 -8.55 -17.14 -13.96
C PRO A 26 -9.36 -16.26 -14.90
N GLU A 27 -10.02 -15.22 -14.37
CA GLU A 27 -10.83 -14.23 -15.09
C GLU A 27 -10.02 -13.09 -15.72
N VAL A 28 -8.69 -13.08 -15.57
CA VAL A 28 -7.81 -12.02 -16.05
C VAL A 28 -6.85 -12.54 -17.13
N GLU A 29 -6.47 -11.67 -18.04
CA GLU A 29 -5.38 -11.85 -19.00
C GLU A 29 -4.47 -10.61 -19.00
N ILE A 30 -3.17 -10.80 -18.77
CA ILE A 30 -2.19 -9.72 -18.89
C ILE A 30 -1.80 -9.63 -20.35
N VAL A 31 -2.17 -8.54 -21.03
CA VAL A 31 -1.92 -8.35 -22.45
C VAL A 31 -0.72 -7.46 -22.73
N ALA A 32 -0.31 -6.62 -21.76
CA ALA A 32 0.87 -5.78 -21.90
C ALA A 32 1.49 -5.40 -20.56
N ILE A 33 2.80 -5.14 -20.60
CA ILE A 33 3.58 -4.55 -19.52
C ILE A 33 4.41 -3.37 -20.03
N SER A 34 4.73 -2.42 -19.14
CA SER A 34 5.61 -1.29 -19.45
C SER A 34 6.61 -1.04 -18.32
N ASP A 35 7.87 -0.81 -18.67
CA ASP A 35 8.93 -0.32 -17.77
C ASP A 35 9.94 0.48 -18.59
N SER A 36 10.53 1.51 -18.01
CA SER A 36 11.55 2.32 -18.66
C SER A 36 12.90 1.60 -18.84
N ARG A 37 13.11 0.47 -18.14
CA ARG A 37 14.31 -0.36 -18.20
C ARG A 37 14.08 -1.55 -19.14
N PRO A 38 14.75 -1.59 -20.32
CA PRO A 38 14.56 -2.64 -21.30
C PRO A 38 14.83 -4.05 -20.73
N GLU A 39 15.88 -4.20 -19.92
CA GLU A 39 16.28 -5.50 -19.37
C GLU A 39 15.21 -6.07 -18.43
N ARG A 40 14.61 -5.19 -17.62
CA ARG A 40 13.55 -5.60 -16.68
C ARG A 40 12.27 -5.94 -17.41
N LEU A 41 11.96 -5.17 -18.46
CA LEU A 41 10.81 -5.41 -19.32
C LEU A 41 10.91 -6.77 -20.03
N GLU A 42 12.11 -7.11 -20.52
CA GLU A 42 12.37 -8.40 -21.15
C GLU A 42 12.29 -9.55 -20.16
N GLU A 43 12.97 -9.46 -19.01
CA GLU A 43 12.97 -10.47 -17.95
C GLU A 43 11.55 -10.86 -17.50
N VAL A 44 10.72 -9.86 -17.17
CA VAL A 44 9.35 -10.10 -16.71
C VAL A 44 8.47 -10.58 -17.86
N GLY A 45 8.65 -9.99 -19.05
CA GLY A 45 7.93 -10.38 -20.26
C GLY A 45 8.13 -11.86 -20.63
N GLU A 46 9.37 -12.36 -20.58
CA GLU A 46 9.69 -13.76 -20.82
C GLU A 46 9.16 -14.67 -19.70
N LYS A 47 9.45 -14.34 -18.45
CA LYS A 47 9.04 -15.13 -17.28
C LYS A 47 7.54 -15.37 -17.25
N TYR A 48 6.74 -14.34 -17.54
CA TYR A 48 5.28 -14.41 -17.46
C TYR A 48 4.60 -14.54 -18.83
N ARG A 49 5.39 -14.69 -19.92
CA ARG A 49 4.92 -14.87 -21.31
C ARG A 49 4.01 -13.73 -21.78
N VAL A 50 4.30 -12.50 -21.33
CA VAL A 50 3.57 -11.31 -21.78
C VAL A 50 4.15 -10.83 -23.12
N LYS A 51 3.32 -10.75 -24.14
CA LYS A 51 3.75 -10.39 -25.50
C LYS A 51 3.86 -8.89 -25.72
N GLY A 52 2.92 -8.11 -25.16
CA GLY A 52 2.93 -6.65 -25.26
C GLY A 52 3.97 -6.07 -24.30
N ARG A 53 5.05 -5.48 -24.84
CA ARG A 53 6.14 -4.90 -24.05
C ARG A 53 6.41 -3.50 -24.56
N HIS A 54 6.30 -2.50 -23.67
CA HIS A 54 6.37 -1.08 -24.03
C HIS A 54 7.37 -0.36 -23.14
N LEU A 55 8.30 0.38 -23.71
CA LEU A 55 9.20 1.27 -22.96
C LEU A 55 8.49 2.55 -22.52
N ASP A 56 7.53 3.01 -23.31
CA ASP A 56 6.67 4.15 -22.96
C ASP A 56 5.29 3.65 -22.52
N PHE A 57 4.90 3.98 -21.29
CA PHE A 57 3.58 3.65 -20.73
C PHE A 57 2.41 4.24 -21.54
N ARG A 58 2.65 5.33 -22.29
CA ARG A 58 1.61 5.94 -23.13
C ARG A 58 1.16 5.02 -24.26
N GLU A 59 2.09 4.25 -24.82
CA GLU A 59 1.77 3.24 -25.82
C GLU A 59 0.90 2.13 -25.25
N LEU A 60 1.20 1.70 -24.00
CA LEU A 60 0.37 0.72 -23.29
C LEU A 60 -1.02 1.30 -23.01
N CYS A 61 -1.11 2.54 -22.51
CA CYS A 61 -2.39 3.19 -22.23
C CYS A 61 -3.27 3.33 -23.49
N ALA A 62 -2.68 3.62 -24.66
CA ALA A 62 -3.40 3.80 -25.93
C ALA A 62 -3.95 2.49 -26.54
N ARG A 63 -3.58 1.33 -26.03
CA ARG A 63 -4.07 0.03 -26.53
C ARG A 63 -5.55 -0.14 -26.27
N ARG A 64 -6.34 -0.37 -27.31
CA ARG A 64 -7.80 -0.54 -27.23
C ARG A 64 -8.22 -1.87 -26.59
N ASP A 65 -7.32 -2.84 -26.55
CA ASP A 65 -7.58 -4.16 -25.95
C ASP A 65 -7.29 -4.23 -24.46
N ILE A 66 -6.83 -3.16 -23.81
CA ILE A 66 -6.66 -3.07 -22.35
C ILE A 66 -7.90 -2.45 -21.73
N GLU A 67 -8.41 -3.10 -20.68
CA GLU A 67 -9.65 -2.72 -19.96
C GLU A 67 -9.39 -2.26 -18.54
N LEU A 68 -8.19 -2.54 -17.97
CA LEU A 68 -7.75 -2.12 -16.64
C LEU A 68 -6.25 -1.89 -16.65
N ILE A 69 -5.76 -0.88 -15.94
CA ILE A 69 -4.34 -0.59 -15.79
C ILE A 69 -3.93 -0.63 -14.33
N SER A 70 -2.82 -1.33 -14.06
CA SER A 70 -2.12 -1.29 -12.78
C SER A 70 -0.91 -0.39 -12.89
N VAL A 71 -0.79 0.62 -12.00
CA VAL A 71 0.34 1.56 -11.94
C VAL A 71 1.17 1.25 -10.70
N VAL A 72 2.39 0.76 -10.93
CA VAL A 72 3.33 0.28 -9.88
C VAL A 72 4.72 0.91 -10.11
N THR A 73 4.72 2.17 -10.49
CA THR A 73 5.93 2.98 -10.66
C THR A 73 6.47 3.46 -9.30
N GLN A 74 7.56 4.20 -9.30
CA GLN A 74 7.99 4.90 -8.09
C GLN A 74 6.97 5.97 -7.69
N GLU A 75 6.88 6.25 -6.40
CA GLU A 75 5.84 7.10 -5.78
C GLU A 75 5.77 8.50 -6.40
N SER A 76 6.91 9.08 -6.76
CA SER A 76 6.99 10.40 -7.44
C SER A 76 6.62 10.38 -8.92
N ALA A 77 6.44 9.19 -9.49
CA ALA A 77 6.13 8.99 -10.90
C ALA A 77 4.71 8.46 -11.14
N HIS A 78 3.81 8.57 -10.16
CA HIS A 78 2.45 8.07 -10.26
C HIS A 78 1.54 8.91 -11.16
N LEU A 79 1.67 10.25 -11.10
CA LEU A 79 0.75 11.19 -11.75
C LEU A 79 0.62 10.95 -13.25
N ALA A 80 1.73 10.94 -13.98
CA ALA A 80 1.70 10.88 -15.45
C ALA A 80 1.06 9.60 -16.01
N PRO A 81 1.40 8.38 -15.53
CA PRO A 81 0.74 7.16 -16.02
C PRO A 81 -0.73 7.07 -15.59
N VAL A 82 -1.12 7.56 -14.40
CA VAL A 82 -2.52 7.60 -14.01
C VAL A 82 -3.32 8.51 -14.95
N LEU A 83 -2.84 9.75 -15.20
CA LEU A 83 -3.52 10.66 -16.11
C LEU A 83 -3.60 10.12 -17.55
N ALA A 84 -2.56 9.41 -18.01
CA ALA A 84 -2.59 8.78 -19.33
C ALA A 84 -3.64 7.65 -19.41
N ALA A 85 -3.75 6.82 -18.38
CA ALA A 85 -4.76 5.76 -18.31
C ALA A 85 -6.18 6.33 -18.25
N VAL A 86 -6.39 7.34 -17.39
CA VAL A 86 -7.69 8.04 -17.22
C VAL A 86 -8.14 8.73 -18.51
N LYS A 87 -7.22 9.38 -19.24
CA LYS A 87 -7.50 9.97 -20.56
C LYS A 87 -8.06 8.94 -21.55
N GLU A 88 -7.57 7.71 -21.48
CA GLU A 88 -8.06 6.59 -22.30
C GLU A 88 -9.26 5.84 -21.64
N ARG A 89 -9.89 6.47 -20.63
CA ARG A 89 -11.06 5.96 -19.88
C ARG A 89 -10.85 4.57 -19.28
N LYS A 90 -9.64 4.29 -18.78
CA LYS A 90 -9.31 2.99 -18.19
C LYS A 90 -9.30 3.09 -16.66
N PRO A 91 -10.02 2.19 -15.95
CA PRO A 91 -9.89 2.04 -14.51
C PRO A 91 -8.45 1.77 -14.10
N VAL A 92 -8.05 2.32 -12.95
CA VAL A 92 -6.67 2.25 -12.46
C VAL A 92 -6.63 1.69 -11.04
N VAL A 93 -5.81 0.66 -10.81
CA VAL A 93 -5.26 0.38 -9.50
C VAL A 93 -3.87 1.00 -9.41
N LEU A 94 -3.65 1.82 -8.39
CA LEU A 94 -2.43 2.58 -8.17
C LEU A 94 -1.78 2.14 -6.87
N GLU A 95 -0.47 1.89 -6.89
CA GLU A 95 0.27 1.63 -5.66
C GLU A 95 0.31 2.83 -4.71
N LYS A 96 0.40 2.50 -3.41
CA LYS A 96 0.52 3.50 -2.34
C LYS A 96 1.97 4.07 -2.25
N PRO A 97 2.14 5.28 -1.73
CA PRO A 97 1.10 6.29 -1.48
C PRO A 97 0.48 6.79 -2.80
N ILE A 98 -0.72 7.35 -2.75
CA ILE A 98 -1.38 7.89 -3.95
C ILE A 98 -0.44 8.83 -4.74
N ALA A 99 0.30 9.68 -4.03
CA ALA A 99 1.28 10.63 -4.58
C ALA A 99 2.31 10.99 -3.51
N THR A 100 3.26 11.87 -3.87
CA THR A 100 4.20 12.51 -2.92
C THR A 100 3.82 13.95 -2.59
N SER A 101 2.80 14.51 -3.25
CA SER A 101 2.20 15.82 -2.96
C SER A 101 0.67 15.70 -2.90
N VAL A 102 0.03 16.63 -2.19
CA VAL A 102 -1.45 16.69 -2.11
C VAL A 102 -2.02 17.05 -3.47
N GLU A 103 -1.40 17.98 -4.16
CA GLU A 103 -1.80 18.51 -5.46
C GLU A 103 -1.88 17.41 -6.52
N ASP A 104 -0.87 16.55 -6.59
CA ASP A 104 -0.86 15.42 -7.54
C ASP A 104 -1.98 14.42 -7.22
N GLY A 105 -2.19 14.13 -5.93
CA GLY A 105 -3.27 13.26 -5.49
C GLY A 105 -4.66 13.81 -5.86
N GLU A 106 -4.89 15.09 -5.59
CA GLU A 106 -6.13 15.79 -5.94
C GLU A 106 -6.36 15.82 -7.46
N GLN A 107 -5.30 16.06 -8.24
CA GLN A 107 -5.37 16.06 -9.70
C GLN A 107 -5.75 14.67 -10.26
N MET A 108 -5.19 13.59 -9.73
CA MET A 108 -5.54 12.23 -10.16
C MET A 108 -6.99 11.89 -9.84
N ILE A 109 -7.47 12.23 -8.64
CA ILE A 109 -8.86 11.99 -8.22
C ILE A 109 -9.82 12.79 -9.09
N ALA A 110 -9.54 14.08 -9.31
CA ALA A 110 -10.38 14.95 -10.14
C ALA A 110 -10.48 14.42 -11.58
N ALA A 111 -9.35 14.04 -12.18
CA ALA A 111 -9.31 13.48 -13.53
C ALA A 111 -10.11 12.17 -13.63
N ALA A 112 -9.96 11.26 -12.67
CA ALA A 112 -10.69 9.99 -12.65
C ALA A 112 -12.21 10.22 -12.50
N THR A 113 -12.61 11.15 -11.64
CA THR A 113 -14.01 11.53 -11.43
C THR A 113 -14.61 12.15 -12.70
N GLU A 114 -13.93 13.09 -13.34
CA GLU A 114 -14.38 13.73 -14.58
C GLU A 114 -14.51 12.71 -15.73
N ALA A 115 -13.57 11.78 -15.83
CA ALA A 115 -13.61 10.71 -16.84
C ALA A 115 -14.65 9.63 -16.53
N GLY A 116 -15.19 9.56 -15.30
CA GLY A 116 -16.10 8.52 -14.85
C GLY A 116 -15.45 7.14 -14.80
N VAL A 117 -14.16 7.06 -14.41
CA VAL A 117 -13.40 5.81 -14.26
C VAL A 117 -13.04 5.57 -12.81
N PHE A 118 -12.89 4.30 -12.43
CA PHE A 118 -12.52 3.92 -11.07
C PHE A 118 -11.01 4.08 -10.86
N LEU A 119 -10.64 4.73 -9.75
CA LEU A 119 -9.29 4.82 -9.23
C LEU A 119 -9.29 4.21 -7.82
N MET A 120 -8.52 3.15 -7.61
CA MET A 120 -8.28 2.54 -6.30
C MET A 120 -6.79 2.60 -5.97
N VAL A 121 -6.47 2.95 -4.72
CA VAL A 121 -5.08 2.97 -4.23
C VAL A 121 -4.80 1.73 -3.39
N GLY A 122 -3.66 1.08 -3.61
CA GLY A 122 -3.26 -0.20 -3.02
C GLY A 122 -2.91 -0.11 -1.52
N HIS A 123 -3.88 0.12 -0.66
CA HIS A 123 -3.71 -0.01 0.80
C HIS A 123 -3.98 -1.45 1.24
N ILE A 124 -3.05 -2.33 0.92
CA ILE A 124 -3.12 -3.78 1.04
C ILE A 124 -3.56 -4.28 2.44
N LEU A 125 -3.28 -3.55 3.51
CA LEU A 125 -3.63 -3.98 4.86
C LEU A 125 -5.14 -4.10 5.08
N ARG A 126 -5.97 -3.36 4.35
CA ARG A 126 -7.42 -3.48 4.43
C ARG A 126 -7.94 -4.84 3.91
N PHE A 127 -7.11 -5.56 3.14
CA PHE A 127 -7.38 -6.89 2.61
C PHE A 127 -6.63 -8.00 3.37
N GLU A 128 -5.79 -7.65 4.34
CA GLU A 128 -5.17 -8.64 5.21
C GLU A 128 -6.18 -9.12 6.26
N ASN A 129 -6.31 -10.43 6.42
CA ASN A 129 -7.38 -11.05 7.19
C ASN A 129 -7.50 -10.57 8.64
N LYS A 130 -6.37 -10.37 9.34
CA LYS A 130 -6.39 -9.93 10.75
C LYS A 130 -6.88 -8.49 10.85
N TYR A 131 -6.42 -7.59 9.98
CA TYR A 131 -6.90 -6.20 9.95
C TYR A 131 -8.37 -6.12 9.54
N ALA A 132 -8.78 -6.84 8.50
CA ALA A 132 -10.19 -6.91 8.07
C ALA A 132 -11.10 -7.43 9.19
N THR A 133 -10.65 -8.45 9.93
CA THR A 133 -11.40 -9.02 11.08
C THR A 133 -11.56 -7.99 12.19
N VAL A 134 -10.51 -7.24 12.55
CA VAL A 134 -10.62 -6.17 13.56
C VAL A 134 -11.60 -5.09 13.11
N LYS A 135 -11.59 -4.72 11.82
CA LYS A 135 -12.57 -3.77 11.28
C LYS A 135 -14.00 -4.29 11.38
N SER A 136 -14.24 -5.57 11.12
CA SER A 136 -15.56 -6.20 11.32
C SER A 136 -16.00 -6.09 12.78
N TRP A 137 -15.12 -6.42 13.74
CA TRP A 137 -15.42 -6.28 15.17
C TRP A 137 -15.73 -4.85 15.61
N ILE A 138 -15.05 -3.86 15.02
CA ILE A 138 -15.36 -2.44 15.26
C ILE A 138 -16.75 -2.11 14.70
N SER A 139 -17.05 -2.53 13.47
CA SER A 139 -18.34 -2.28 12.80
C SER A 139 -19.51 -2.96 13.51
N GLU A 140 -19.29 -4.14 14.09
CA GLU A 140 -20.25 -4.89 14.91
C GLU A 140 -20.40 -4.30 16.33
N GLY A 141 -19.62 -3.27 16.71
CA GLY A 141 -19.64 -2.65 18.01
C GLY A 141 -19.02 -3.51 19.12
N ARG A 142 -18.29 -4.58 18.81
CA ARG A 142 -17.67 -5.49 19.80
C ARG A 142 -16.60 -4.78 20.62
N LEU A 143 -15.83 -3.87 20.00
CA LEU A 143 -14.84 -3.07 20.70
C LEU A 143 -15.46 -1.85 21.43
N GLY A 144 -16.71 -1.49 21.10
CA GLY A 144 -17.27 -0.19 21.49
C GLY A 144 -16.63 0.92 20.66
N ASN A 145 -16.48 2.13 21.24
CA ASN A 145 -15.78 3.23 20.57
C ASN A 145 -14.27 3.00 20.65
N VAL A 146 -13.56 3.20 19.54
CA VAL A 146 -12.08 3.18 19.53
C VAL A 146 -11.56 4.37 20.34
N VAL A 147 -10.65 4.09 21.27
CA VAL A 147 -10.08 5.08 22.20
C VAL A 147 -8.61 5.33 21.93
N SER A 148 -7.84 4.25 21.73
CA SER A 148 -6.39 4.35 21.50
C SER A 148 -5.90 3.22 20.59
N MET A 149 -4.87 3.53 19.79
CA MET A 149 -4.22 2.56 18.93
C MET A 149 -2.69 2.66 19.05
N HIS A 150 -2.01 1.52 19.01
CA HIS A 150 -0.55 1.45 18.96
C HIS A 150 -0.15 0.53 17.82
N ALA A 151 0.39 1.11 16.75
CA ALA A 151 0.90 0.39 15.58
C ALA A 151 2.42 0.33 15.61
N ARG A 152 2.97 -0.77 15.12
CA ARG A 152 4.41 -0.97 14.99
C ARG A 152 4.71 -1.60 13.64
N ARG A 153 5.68 -0.99 12.92
CA ARG A 153 6.10 -1.44 11.59
C ARG A 153 7.60 -1.25 11.38
N ASN A 154 8.38 -2.22 11.83
CA ASN A 154 9.84 -2.16 11.79
C ASN A 154 10.42 -3.01 10.64
N ARG A 155 11.50 -2.53 10.05
CA ARG A 155 12.14 -3.07 8.84
C ARG A 155 13.65 -3.26 9.03
N PRO A 156 14.29 -4.18 8.26
CA PRO A 156 15.72 -4.35 8.28
C PRO A 156 16.46 -3.16 7.65
N LYS A 157 17.70 -2.95 8.12
CA LYS A 157 18.58 -1.88 7.65
C LYS A 157 18.82 -1.90 6.15
N LYS A 158 18.91 -3.09 5.54
CA LYS A 158 19.10 -3.22 4.08
C LYS A 158 17.99 -2.56 3.26
N LEU A 159 16.75 -2.54 3.75
CA LEU A 159 15.66 -1.85 3.05
C LEU A 159 15.76 -0.34 3.13
N TYR A 160 16.36 0.20 4.22
CA TYR A 160 16.65 1.64 4.29
C TYR A 160 17.60 2.09 3.17
N LYS A 161 18.59 1.26 2.79
CA LYS A 161 19.49 1.54 1.65
C LYS A 161 18.74 1.67 0.31
N VAL A 162 17.57 1.05 0.20
CA VAL A 162 16.72 1.13 -1.01
C VAL A 162 15.83 2.36 -1.01
N TYR A 163 15.31 2.75 0.16
CA TYR A 163 14.27 3.78 0.27
C TYR A 163 14.76 5.09 0.90
N GLY A 164 15.74 5.04 1.81
CA GLY A 164 16.09 6.13 2.71
C GLY A 164 16.56 7.43 2.04
N ASP A 165 17.16 7.37 0.86
CA ASP A 165 17.53 8.56 0.08
C ASP A 165 16.41 9.02 -0.85
N ARG A 166 15.45 8.15 -1.16
CA ARG A 166 14.40 8.40 -2.15
C ARG A 166 13.14 9.02 -1.56
N ILE A 167 12.69 8.49 -0.41
CA ILE A 167 11.41 8.88 0.18
C ILE A 167 11.46 8.78 1.70
N HIS A 168 10.75 9.69 2.38
CA HIS A 168 10.64 9.69 3.84
C HIS A 168 9.93 8.42 4.35
N GLY A 169 10.46 7.81 5.44
CA GLY A 169 9.92 6.56 6.00
C GLY A 169 8.43 6.64 6.39
N ILE A 170 7.95 7.82 6.78
CA ILE A 170 6.52 8.04 7.08
C ILE A 170 5.67 7.83 5.82
N LEU A 171 6.10 8.28 4.65
CA LEU A 171 5.36 8.16 3.38
C LEU A 171 5.40 6.74 2.80
N VAL A 172 6.47 5.98 3.03
CA VAL A 172 6.60 4.65 2.43
C VAL A 172 6.20 3.51 3.36
N ASN A 173 6.42 3.67 4.68
CA ASN A 173 6.21 2.61 5.66
C ASN A 173 5.06 2.94 6.62
N SER A 174 5.09 4.09 7.33
CA SER A 174 4.03 4.45 8.28
C SER A 174 2.68 4.73 7.62
N ILE A 175 2.65 5.06 6.31
CA ILE A 175 1.41 5.31 5.55
C ILE A 175 0.41 4.14 5.65
N HIS A 176 0.89 2.90 5.75
CA HIS A 176 0.06 1.73 5.94
C HIS A 176 -0.71 1.78 7.28
N ASP A 177 -0.03 2.16 8.35
CA ASP A 177 -0.63 2.21 9.69
C ASP A 177 -1.45 3.49 9.88
N ILE A 178 -1.08 4.59 9.21
CA ILE A 178 -1.90 5.80 9.13
C ILE A 178 -3.25 5.49 8.50
N ASP A 179 -3.27 4.79 7.36
CA ASP A 179 -4.49 4.36 6.69
C ASP A 179 -5.37 3.49 7.59
N ILE A 180 -4.79 2.48 8.23
CA ILE A 180 -5.53 1.61 9.15
C ILE A 180 -6.07 2.37 10.36
N CYS A 181 -5.30 3.28 10.95
CA CYS A 181 -5.76 4.09 12.07
C CYS A 181 -6.94 5.00 11.69
N LEU A 182 -6.89 5.63 10.50
CA LEU A 182 -8.01 6.40 9.95
C LEU A 182 -9.25 5.51 9.71
N TRP A 183 -9.06 4.34 9.11
CA TRP A 183 -10.14 3.39 8.83
C TRP A 183 -10.82 2.86 10.09
N TYR A 184 -10.04 2.61 11.17
CA TYR A 184 -10.58 2.10 12.43
C TYR A 184 -11.23 3.20 13.28
N ALA A 185 -10.61 4.39 13.34
CA ALA A 185 -11.19 5.52 14.07
C ALA A 185 -12.49 6.03 13.45
N GLY A 186 -12.62 5.91 12.10
CA GLY A 186 -13.80 6.41 11.39
C GLY A 186 -13.97 7.93 11.51
N ALA A 187 -12.90 8.66 11.82
CA ALA A 187 -12.88 10.09 12.07
C ALA A 187 -11.59 10.70 11.48
N PRO A 188 -11.61 11.98 11.04
CA PRO A 188 -10.42 12.64 10.58
C PRO A 188 -9.43 12.89 11.73
N VAL A 189 -8.14 12.95 11.37
CA VAL A 189 -7.08 13.38 12.29
C VAL A 189 -7.14 14.90 12.42
N SER A 190 -7.16 15.40 13.65
CA SER A 190 -7.18 16.84 13.96
C SER A 190 -5.77 17.40 14.22
N LYS A 191 -4.89 16.59 14.81
CA LYS A 191 -3.52 17.00 15.14
C LYS A 191 -2.54 15.85 15.01
N VAL A 192 -1.29 16.20 14.70
CA VAL A 192 -0.19 15.24 14.63
C VAL A 192 1.06 15.81 15.31
N HIS A 193 1.87 14.89 15.86
CA HIS A 193 3.23 15.19 16.30
C HIS A 193 4.16 14.04 15.90
N ALA A 194 5.38 14.35 15.44
CA ALA A 194 6.35 13.33 15.08
C ALA A 194 7.75 13.62 15.62
N PHE A 195 8.41 12.55 16.09
CA PHE A 195 9.82 12.54 16.43
C PHE A 195 10.57 11.65 15.46
N THR A 196 11.63 12.16 14.87
CA THR A 196 12.47 11.40 13.93
C THR A 196 13.94 11.46 14.30
N ARG A 197 14.69 10.43 13.90
CA ARG A 197 16.16 10.40 13.99
C ARG A 197 16.73 9.79 12.74
N ASN A 198 17.89 10.24 12.36
CA ASN A 198 18.69 9.68 11.27
C ASN A 198 19.95 9.05 11.87
N ILE A 199 19.95 7.73 12.03
CA ILE A 199 21.05 6.98 12.64
C ILE A 199 21.98 6.41 11.58
N GLN A 200 21.45 6.03 10.42
CA GLN A 200 22.22 5.43 9.33
C GLN A 200 22.83 6.44 8.37
N GLY A 201 22.51 7.74 8.52
CA GLY A 201 23.16 8.84 7.78
C GLY A 201 22.70 9.04 6.34
N GLY A 202 21.55 8.46 5.94
CA GLY A 202 20.94 8.71 4.63
C GLY A 202 20.17 10.02 4.56
N GLY A 203 19.52 10.29 3.44
CA GLY A 203 18.79 11.56 3.19
C GLY A 203 17.54 11.76 4.04
N ASN A 204 16.90 10.67 4.50
CA ASN A 204 15.69 10.71 5.31
C ASN A 204 15.88 10.02 6.66
N PRO A 205 15.05 10.30 7.68
CA PRO A 205 15.09 9.61 8.97
C PRO A 205 14.79 8.11 8.86
N ASP A 206 15.48 7.30 9.66
CA ASP A 206 15.31 5.86 9.78
C ASP A 206 14.62 5.43 11.10
N VAL A 207 14.38 6.39 12.00
CA VAL A 207 13.58 6.24 13.21
C VAL A 207 12.44 7.22 13.18
N ASN A 208 11.20 6.73 13.24
CA ASN A 208 10.00 7.55 13.20
C ASN A 208 9.03 7.11 14.30
N TRP A 209 8.65 8.06 15.16
CA TRP A 209 7.53 7.99 16.09
C TRP A 209 6.50 9.02 15.70
N SER A 210 5.28 8.59 15.43
CA SER A 210 4.17 9.44 14.99
C SER A 210 3.00 9.34 15.94
N PHE A 211 2.46 10.49 16.34
CA PHE A 211 1.30 10.60 17.23
C PHE A 211 0.17 11.30 16.50
N LEU A 212 -1.02 10.74 16.57
CA LEU A 212 -2.24 11.22 15.94
C LEU A 212 -3.30 11.47 17.00
N GLU A 213 -4.00 12.59 16.91
CA GLU A 213 -5.22 12.88 17.64
C GLU A 213 -6.36 13.01 16.64
N PHE A 214 -7.43 12.25 16.86
CA PHE A 214 -8.61 12.26 15.98
C PHE A 214 -9.68 13.21 16.50
N SER A 215 -10.51 13.75 15.61
CA SER A 215 -11.64 14.60 15.99
C SER A 215 -12.66 13.91 16.91
N SER A 216 -12.68 12.59 16.94
CA SER A 216 -13.46 11.79 17.90
C SER A 216 -12.88 11.76 19.31
N GLY A 217 -11.68 12.30 19.55
CA GLY A 217 -10.92 12.18 20.78
C GLY A 217 -10.08 10.91 20.90
N ALA A 218 -10.14 10.00 19.93
CA ALA A 218 -9.23 8.86 19.89
C ALA A 218 -7.79 9.31 19.61
N VAL A 219 -6.81 8.51 20.03
CA VAL A 219 -5.39 8.78 19.79
C VAL A 219 -4.70 7.56 19.17
N ALA A 220 -3.62 7.80 18.42
CA ALA A 220 -2.78 6.71 17.91
C ALA A 220 -1.30 7.05 18.04
N CYS A 221 -0.50 6.01 18.27
CA CYS A 221 0.96 6.05 18.21
C CYS A 221 1.43 5.04 17.16
N ILE A 222 2.30 5.47 16.25
CA ILE A 222 2.88 4.62 15.20
C ILE A 222 4.39 4.63 15.34
N GLU A 223 4.96 3.45 15.59
CA GLU A 223 6.39 3.16 15.63
C GLU A 223 6.82 2.61 14.27
N SER A 224 7.82 3.24 13.64
CA SER A 224 8.34 2.79 12.35
C SER A 224 9.84 3.01 12.26
N HIS A 225 10.63 1.93 12.36
CA HIS A 225 12.08 1.97 12.38
C HIS A 225 12.67 1.07 11.29
N TRP A 226 13.82 1.48 10.77
CA TRP A 226 14.61 0.72 9.80
C TRP A 226 15.92 0.26 10.46
N LEU A 227 15.83 -0.30 11.67
CA LEU A 227 16.98 -0.64 12.50
C LEU A 227 17.10 -2.14 12.81
N ILE A 228 16.23 -2.99 12.29
CA ILE A 228 16.38 -4.44 12.46
C ILE A 228 17.71 -4.87 11.80
N PRO A 229 18.61 -5.58 12.49
CA PRO A 229 19.84 -6.09 11.90
C PRO A 229 19.57 -6.97 10.68
N ASP A 230 20.39 -6.87 9.64
CA ASP A 230 20.18 -7.60 8.38
C ASP A 230 20.28 -9.11 8.53
N GLU A 231 21.07 -9.59 9.50
CA GLU A 231 21.21 -10.99 9.86
C GLU A 231 20.17 -11.49 10.87
N SER A 232 19.23 -10.63 11.25
CA SER A 232 18.13 -11.04 12.14
C SER A 232 17.22 -12.03 11.42
N LEU A 233 16.82 -13.09 12.13
CA LEU A 233 15.79 -14.01 11.66
C LEU A 233 14.41 -13.33 11.57
N ILE A 234 14.19 -12.29 12.37
CA ILE A 234 12.99 -11.45 12.29
C ILE A 234 13.30 -10.30 11.34
N VAL A 235 12.87 -10.44 10.09
CA VAL A 235 13.11 -9.44 9.03
C VAL A 235 12.09 -8.30 9.02
N THR A 236 10.94 -8.47 9.67
CA THR A 236 9.91 -7.43 9.86
C THR A 236 9.27 -7.59 11.23
N ASN A 237 8.71 -6.51 11.77
CA ASN A 237 7.99 -6.57 13.05
C ASN A 237 6.75 -5.68 12.96
N ASP A 238 5.63 -6.30 12.58
CA ASP A 238 4.36 -5.64 12.30
C ASP A 238 3.32 -6.09 13.33
N ALA A 239 2.78 -5.13 14.08
CA ALA A 239 1.77 -5.36 15.10
C ALA A 239 0.86 -4.15 15.26
N LEU A 240 -0.35 -4.37 15.76
CA LEU A 240 -1.29 -3.31 16.09
C LEU A 240 -2.15 -3.72 17.31
N GLN A 241 -2.23 -2.85 18.29
CA GLN A 241 -3.21 -2.94 19.38
C GLN A 241 -4.26 -1.85 19.21
N VAL A 242 -5.53 -2.22 19.41
CA VAL A 242 -6.67 -1.31 19.34
C VAL A 242 -7.45 -1.43 20.65
N PHE A 243 -7.47 -0.35 21.41
CA PHE A 243 -8.20 -0.25 22.67
C PHE A 243 -9.55 0.43 22.40
N GLY A 244 -10.63 -0.30 22.63
CA GLY A 244 -11.98 0.23 22.61
C GLY A 244 -12.56 0.37 24.01
N THR A 245 -13.73 1.00 24.11
CA THR A 245 -14.41 1.17 25.42
C THR A 245 -14.95 -0.14 26.01
N ARG A 246 -15.00 -1.24 25.23
CA ARG A 246 -15.53 -2.54 25.65
C ARG A 246 -14.53 -3.67 25.57
N ALA A 247 -13.58 -3.61 24.63
CA ALA A 247 -12.63 -4.69 24.40
C ALA A 247 -11.34 -4.16 23.78
N VAL A 248 -10.31 -4.99 23.78
CA VAL A 248 -9.01 -4.75 23.15
C VAL A 248 -8.80 -5.79 22.05
N ALA A 249 -8.41 -5.34 20.86
CA ALA A 249 -7.88 -6.21 19.81
C ALA A 249 -6.36 -6.10 19.78
N ASP A 250 -5.67 -7.23 19.74
CA ASP A 250 -4.21 -7.33 19.68
C ASP A 250 -3.84 -8.24 18.51
N LEU A 251 -3.17 -7.67 17.50
CA LEU A 251 -2.78 -8.42 16.31
C LEU A 251 -1.27 -8.33 16.04
N HIS A 252 -0.70 -9.44 15.63
CA HIS A 252 0.68 -9.55 15.21
C HIS A 252 0.72 -10.23 13.83
N LEU A 253 1.44 -9.63 12.88
CA LEU A 253 1.72 -10.26 11.59
C LEU A 253 3.07 -10.98 11.63
N VAL A 254 4.08 -10.33 12.20
CA VAL A 254 5.43 -10.88 12.31
C VAL A 254 6.01 -10.51 13.69
N PRO A 255 6.56 -11.45 14.43
CA PRO A 255 6.64 -12.88 14.08
C PRO A 255 5.26 -13.52 13.98
N SER A 256 5.06 -14.34 12.94
CA SER A 256 3.83 -15.10 12.74
C SER A 256 3.87 -16.41 13.57
N GLU A 257 2.72 -17.09 13.66
CA GLU A 257 2.63 -18.41 14.26
C GLU A 257 3.23 -19.53 13.39
N LEU A 258 3.60 -19.22 12.13
CA LEU A 258 4.24 -20.15 11.20
C LEU A 258 5.75 -19.95 11.20
N ALA A 259 6.49 -21.03 11.43
CA ALA A 259 7.93 -21.03 11.35
C ALA A 259 8.46 -22.35 10.76
N LEU A 260 9.58 -22.26 10.05
CA LEU A 260 10.35 -23.40 9.61
C LEU A 260 11.46 -23.67 10.63
N TRP A 261 11.53 -24.91 11.12
CA TRP A 261 12.63 -25.40 11.93
C TRP A 261 13.50 -26.31 11.07
N SER A 262 14.72 -25.92 10.81
CA SER A 262 15.65 -26.65 9.94
C SER A 262 17.04 -26.73 10.59
N GLU A 263 17.97 -27.43 9.96
CA GLU A 263 19.38 -27.42 10.37
C GLU A 263 19.99 -26.01 10.35
N GLY A 264 19.45 -25.10 9.52
CA GLY A 264 19.81 -23.68 9.48
C GLY A 264 19.24 -22.83 10.62
N GLY A 265 18.38 -23.41 11.49
CA GLY A 265 17.78 -22.76 12.64
C GLY A 265 16.28 -22.52 12.51
N TYR A 266 15.80 -21.53 13.26
CA TYR A 266 14.41 -21.08 13.30
C TYR A 266 14.18 -19.93 12.32
N GLU A 267 13.23 -20.08 11.40
CA GLU A 267 12.84 -19.07 10.40
C GLU A 267 11.34 -18.77 10.52
N PRO A 268 10.92 -17.57 11.01
CA PRO A 268 9.53 -17.17 11.01
C PRO A 268 9.08 -16.82 9.60
N ILE A 269 7.96 -17.39 9.16
CA ILE A 269 7.42 -17.21 7.81
C ILE A 269 6.24 -16.24 7.83
N ASN A 270 6.27 -15.19 7.00
CA ASN A 270 5.12 -14.33 6.79
C ASN A 270 4.38 -14.76 5.51
N VAL A 271 3.11 -15.12 5.67
CA VAL A 271 2.21 -15.52 4.56
C VAL A 271 1.02 -14.57 4.38
N SER A 272 1.04 -13.43 5.05
CA SER A 272 -0.12 -12.54 5.10
C SER A 272 -0.30 -11.74 3.81
N TYR A 273 0.79 -11.34 3.16
CA TYR A 273 0.73 -10.43 2.00
C TYR A 273 0.71 -11.18 0.67
N ASP A 274 1.71 -11.99 0.38
CA ASP A 274 1.95 -12.63 -0.91
C ASP A 274 2.56 -14.05 -0.75
N ALA A 275 1.81 -14.96 -0.13
CA ALA A 275 2.23 -16.35 -0.05
C ALA A 275 2.17 -17.04 -1.42
N TRP A 276 3.16 -17.90 -1.70
CA TRP A 276 3.23 -18.67 -2.94
C TRP A 276 2.86 -20.13 -2.72
N PHE A 277 1.86 -20.61 -3.47
CA PHE A 277 1.45 -22.01 -3.43
C PHE A 277 1.10 -22.50 -4.85
N ASN A 278 1.74 -23.60 -5.30
CA ASN A 278 1.57 -24.12 -6.66
C ASN A 278 1.72 -23.07 -7.78
N GLY A 279 2.71 -22.17 -7.65
CA GLY A 279 2.96 -21.13 -8.63
C GLY A 279 1.92 -20.00 -8.65
N GLN A 280 1.03 -19.95 -7.67
CA GLN A 280 0.00 -18.90 -7.54
C GLN A 280 0.25 -18.05 -6.30
N VAL A 281 0.00 -16.75 -6.42
CA VAL A 281 -0.02 -15.81 -5.29
C VAL A 281 -1.29 -16.02 -4.48
N ARG A 282 -1.15 -15.96 -3.16
CA ARG A 282 -2.21 -16.01 -2.15
C ARG A 282 -2.03 -14.84 -1.17
N GLY A 283 -3.00 -14.61 -0.30
CA GLY A 283 -2.93 -13.56 0.72
C GLY A 283 -3.50 -12.23 0.24
N ALA A 284 -3.22 -11.18 1.01
CA ALA A 284 -3.86 -9.86 0.87
C ALA A 284 -3.70 -9.24 -0.53
N MET A 285 -2.57 -9.45 -1.20
CA MET A 285 -2.34 -8.96 -2.57
C MET A 285 -3.35 -9.53 -3.56
N LYS A 286 -3.65 -10.83 -3.44
CA LYS A 286 -4.65 -11.47 -4.31
C LYS A 286 -6.06 -10.97 -4.03
N GLU A 287 -6.39 -10.79 -2.75
CA GLU A 287 -7.70 -10.28 -2.34
C GLU A 287 -7.89 -8.83 -2.82
N GLU A 288 -6.91 -7.97 -2.66
CA GLU A 288 -6.94 -6.56 -3.10
C GLU A 288 -7.14 -6.43 -4.61
N ILE A 289 -6.27 -7.07 -5.39
CA ILE A 289 -6.34 -7.03 -6.85
C ILE A 289 -7.61 -7.70 -7.36
N GLY A 290 -7.98 -8.85 -6.81
CA GLY A 290 -9.22 -9.55 -7.14
C GLY A 290 -10.46 -8.71 -6.87
N TYR A 291 -10.51 -8.05 -5.73
CA TYR A 291 -11.61 -7.12 -5.40
C TYR A 291 -11.77 -6.00 -6.45
N PHE A 292 -10.66 -5.38 -6.88
CA PHE A 292 -10.74 -4.32 -7.88
C PHE A 292 -11.12 -4.85 -9.27
N VAL A 293 -10.61 -6.02 -9.65
CA VAL A 293 -11.04 -6.73 -10.87
C VAL A 293 -12.56 -6.97 -10.86
N ASP A 294 -13.11 -7.42 -9.73
CA ASP A 294 -14.55 -7.61 -9.57
C ASP A 294 -15.33 -6.31 -9.63
N CYS A 295 -14.83 -5.22 -9.03
CA CYS A 295 -15.44 -3.90 -9.14
C CYS A 295 -15.55 -3.47 -10.60
N VAL A 296 -14.46 -3.58 -11.36
CA VAL A 296 -14.44 -3.20 -12.79
C VAL A 296 -15.39 -4.07 -13.62
N ARG A 297 -15.38 -5.38 -13.43
CA ARG A 297 -16.25 -6.33 -14.16
C ARG A 297 -17.74 -6.12 -13.87
N GLN A 298 -18.09 -5.70 -12.67
CA GLN A 298 -19.46 -5.45 -12.23
C GLN A 298 -19.89 -4.01 -12.46
N GLY A 299 -19.00 -3.11 -12.87
CA GLY A 299 -19.29 -1.70 -13.06
C GLY A 299 -19.64 -0.98 -11.75
N ARG A 300 -19.14 -1.45 -10.59
CA ARG A 300 -19.37 -0.84 -9.28
C ARG A 300 -18.10 -0.18 -8.73
N PRO A 301 -18.23 0.98 -8.06
CA PRO A 301 -17.07 1.66 -7.50
C PRO A 301 -16.41 0.83 -6.37
N PRO A 302 -15.09 0.99 -6.15
CA PRO A 302 -14.41 0.39 -5.01
C PRO A 302 -14.79 1.12 -3.71
N GLU A 303 -15.43 0.39 -2.77
CA GLU A 303 -15.92 0.95 -1.50
C GLU A 303 -14.99 0.66 -0.31
N ILE A 304 -14.17 -0.42 -0.39
CA ILE A 304 -13.23 -0.78 0.69
C ILE A 304 -12.13 0.28 0.83
N ILE A 305 -11.67 0.83 -0.31
CA ILE A 305 -10.73 1.95 -0.36
C ILE A 305 -11.21 2.94 -1.41
N ARG A 306 -11.65 4.12 -0.97
CA ARG A 306 -11.90 5.24 -1.87
C ARG A 306 -10.61 6.04 -2.04
N ALA A 307 -10.39 6.60 -3.22
CA ALA A 307 -9.19 7.38 -3.51
C ALA A 307 -9.00 8.59 -2.56
N GLU A 308 -10.11 9.18 -2.11
CA GLU A 308 -10.14 10.28 -1.13
C GLU A 308 -9.63 9.84 0.26
N GLU A 309 -9.83 8.58 0.64
CA GLU A 309 -9.29 8.04 1.91
C GLU A 309 -7.78 7.89 1.82
N ALA A 310 -7.26 7.43 0.68
CA ALA A 310 -5.82 7.36 0.42
C ALA A 310 -5.18 8.76 0.41
N LEU A 311 -5.88 9.76 -0.15
CA LEU A 311 -5.44 11.17 -0.09
C LEU A 311 -5.45 11.69 1.36
N SER A 312 -6.44 11.31 2.16
CA SER A 312 -6.48 11.69 3.58
C SER A 312 -5.28 11.10 4.34
N ALA A 313 -4.92 9.83 4.09
CA ALA A 313 -3.73 9.21 4.64
C ALA A 313 -2.44 9.94 4.21
N LEU A 314 -2.34 10.37 2.96
CA LEU A 314 -1.23 11.17 2.47
C LEU A 314 -1.15 12.52 3.17
N LYS A 315 -2.27 13.25 3.33
CA LYS A 315 -2.31 14.55 4.04
C LYS A 315 -1.80 14.40 5.49
N VAL A 316 -2.21 13.36 6.19
CA VAL A 316 -1.71 13.05 7.55
C VAL A 316 -0.22 12.75 7.53
N ALA A 317 0.25 11.92 6.59
CA ALA A 317 1.66 11.58 6.48
C ALA A 317 2.54 12.80 6.20
N LEU A 318 2.14 13.69 5.30
CA LEU A 318 2.85 14.95 5.02
C LEU A 318 2.84 15.91 6.22
N ALA A 319 1.74 15.98 6.97
CA ALA A 319 1.68 16.77 8.20
C ALA A 319 2.63 16.23 9.27
N LEU A 320 2.79 14.90 9.40
CA LEU A 320 3.79 14.27 10.28
C LEU A 320 5.23 14.59 9.86
N VAL A 321 5.52 14.53 8.55
CA VAL A 321 6.83 14.94 8.02
C VAL A 321 7.13 16.39 8.40
N ARG A 322 6.17 17.29 8.16
CA ARG A 322 6.28 18.70 8.53
C ARG A 322 6.47 18.88 10.04
N SER A 323 5.69 18.17 10.87
CA SER A 323 5.82 18.19 12.34
C SER A 323 7.23 17.81 12.79
N SER A 324 7.81 16.76 12.20
CA SER A 324 9.17 16.31 12.54
C SER A 324 10.26 17.33 12.16
N GLN A 325 10.06 18.07 11.07
CA GLN A 325 10.98 19.12 10.59
C GLN A 325 10.88 20.40 11.44
N GLU A 326 9.66 20.78 11.80
CA GLU A 326 9.40 22.00 12.60
C GLU A 326 9.59 21.76 14.11
N GLY A 327 9.65 20.50 14.57
CA GLY A 327 9.80 20.14 15.99
C GLY A 327 8.58 20.51 16.84
N ARG A 328 7.40 20.62 16.25
CA ARG A 328 6.15 21.01 16.93
C ARG A 328 4.93 20.26 16.38
N GLU A 329 3.85 20.35 17.15
CA GLU A 329 2.52 19.87 16.73
C GLU A 329 2.05 20.60 15.45
N VAL A 330 1.37 19.86 14.56
CA VAL A 330 0.69 20.39 13.38
C VAL A 330 -0.79 20.04 13.46
N THR A 331 -1.64 21.06 13.34
CA THR A 331 -3.09 20.92 13.24
C THR A 331 -3.48 20.71 11.78
N LEU A 332 -4.40 19.76 11.52
CA LEU A 332 -5.04 19.56 10.25
C LEU A 332 -6.43 20.21 10.28
N ALA A 333 -6.80 20.81 9.16
CA ALA A 333 -8.10 21.47 8.99
C ALA A 333 -9.19 20.48 8.57
#